data_a189640ad5217162f531e2ea22571403
#
_entry.id   a189640ad5217162f531e2ea22571403
#
_cell.length_a   1.000
_cell.length_b   1.000
_cell.length_c   1.000
_cell.angle_alpha   90.00
_cell.angle_beta   90.00
_cell.angle_gamma   90.00
#
_symmetry.space_group_name_H-M   'P 1'
#
loop_
_entity.id
_entity.type
_entity.pdbx_description
1 polymer ?
#
loop_
_entity_poly.entity_id
_entity_poly.type
_entity_poly.pdbx_seq_one_letter_code
_entity_poly.pdbx_strand_id
1 'polypeptide(L)'
;MPGVTKMQCLLFRLVLITFVFLDSVDDVNAGITSRYTGKEWPAVDIPLDHEVFAVPEGHNAPQQVWFFCFPLVAVAEYVTKNRVHITQGNYDGNAVIISWVTFGEPGFSEVQYGTSDKNYEFTAEGKMTNYTFYEYSSGYIHHVLLDDLKFDTKYYYKIGDGDSAREFWFQTPPMIGPDVPYKFGIIGDLGQTYNSLSTLEHYMESGAQSVLFLGDLSYADRYQYNDVGNHEIEYMPYMNEVVPFKSFLYRYPTPHLASMSSSPMWYAIRRASAHIIVLSNYSPFVKYTPQYLWLNEELENVDRENTPWLIVLMHVPMYSSNEEHFMEGESMRAVFEEWFVNHKVDVIFAGHVHAYERSYRISNIRYDVSSGERYPAPDESAPIYITVGDGGNSEGLAGRFRYPQPNYSAFREASYGHSTLEIMNRTHAFYHWNRNDEGKKVPTDSFVLHNQYWPSNVQESKLRKHNLSVLGRIASE
;
A
#
# COMPACT_ATOMS: atom_id res chain seq x y z
N MET A 1 22.07 -64.73 26.07
CA MET A 1 21.31 -63.47 26.02
C MET A 1 21.67 -62.68 24.78
N PRO A 2 21.01 -62.88 23.65
CA PRO A 2 21.23 -62.03 22.45
C PRO A 2 19.94 -61.33 21.98
N GLY A 3 19.07 -60.90 22.90
CA GLY A 3 17.77 -60.28 22.56
C GLY A 3 17.67 -58.75 22.80
N VAL A 4 18.59 -58.19 23.59
CA VAL A 4 18.51 -56.79 24.04
C VAL A 4 19.10 -55.79 23.02
N THR A 5 20.10 -56.25 22.26
CA THR A 5 20.82 -55.37 21.29
C THR A 5 20.03 -55.06 20.02
N LYS A 6 19.11 -55.92 19.60
CA LYS A 6 18.29 -55.62 18.39
C LYS A 6 17.13 -54.65 18.66
N MET A 7 16.58 -54.68 19.89
CA MET A 7 15.48 -53.80 20.27
C MET A 7 15.95 -52.38 20.56
N GLN A 8 17.15 -52.21 21.12
CA GLN A 8 17.74 -50.88 21.28
C GLN A 8 18.12 -50.23 19.97
N CYS A 9 18.59 -51.02 18.98
CA CYS A 9 18.91 -50.50 17.65
C CYS A 9 17.64 -50.10 16.85
N LEU A 10 16.50 -50.80 17.11
CA LEU A 10 15.22 -50.48 16.49
C LEU A 10 14.61 -49.22 17.10
N LEU A 11 14.70 -49.07 18.44
CA LEU A 11 14.25 -47.84 19.12
C LEU A 11 15.11 -46.60 18.68
N PHE A 12 16.43 -46.77 18.54
CA PHE A 12 17.29 -45.67 18.10
C PHE A 12 17.02 -45.30 16.65
N ARG A 13 16.70 -46.24 15.77
CA ARG A 13 16.28 -45.97 14.40
C ARG A 13 14.89 -45.32 14.31
N LEU A 14 13.94 -45.74 15.17
CA LEU A 14 12.63 -45.10 15.22
C LEU A 14 12.69 -43.68 15.80
N VAL A 15 13.53 -43.46 16.81
CA VAL A 15 13.76 -42.12 17.37
C VAL A 15 14.48 -41.21 16.35
N LEU A 16 15.46 -41.76 15.62
CA LEU A 16 16.14 -40.99 14.56
C LEU A 16 15.21 -40.67 13.38
N ILE A 17 14.34 -41.61 13.00
CA ILE A 17 13.34 -41.38 11.95
C ILE A 17 12.27 -40.39 12.43
N THR A 18 11.86 -40.42 13.70
CA THR A 18 10.95 -39.42 14.25
C THR A 18 11.59 -38.04 14.39
N PHE A 19 12.87 -37.93 14.73
CA PHE A 19 13.58 -36.65 14.71
C PHE A 19 13.80 -36.13 13.30
N VAL A 20 14.12 -36.99 12.33
CA VAL A 20 14.24 -36.55 10.92
C VAL A 20 12.89 -36.18 10.32
N PHE A 21 11.80 -36.79 10.75
CA PHE A 21 10.44 -36.39 10.36
C PHE A 21 9.93 -35.14 11.11
N LEU A 22 10.41 -34.86 12.32
CA LEU A 22 10.07 -33.63 13.05
C LEU A 22 10.88 -32.45 12.50
N ASP A 23 12.14 -32.63 12.14
CA ASP A 23 12.92 -31.58 11.43
C ASP A 23 12.41 -31.33 10.00
N SER A 24 11.77 -32.31 9.35
CA SER A 24 11.19 -32.11 8.02
C SER A 24 9.76 -31.54 8.04
N VAL A 25 9.13 -31.46 9.21
CA VAL A 25 7.81 -30.83 9.36
C VAL A 25 7.96 -29.33 9.68
N ASP A 26 9.06 -28.92 10.30
CA ASP A 26 9.37 -27.49 10.51
C ASP A 26 9.83 -26.78 9.22
N ASP A 27 10.36 -27.51 8.23
CA ASP A 27 10.69 -26.96 6.90
C ASP A 27 9.47 -26.73 5.98
N VAL A 28 8.26 -27.09 6.41
CA VAL A 28 7.05 -26.89 5.62
C VAL A 28 6.43 -25.48 5.83
N ASN A 29 6.93 -24.71 6.78
CA ASN A 29 6.69 -23.28 6.87
C ASN A 29 7.70 -22.50 6.01
N ALA A 30 7.84 -22.89 4.76
CA ALA A 30 8.59 -22.12 3.79
C ALA A 30 7.97 -20.71 3.68
N GLY A 31 8.67 -19.70 4.16
CA GLY A 31 8.24 -18.33 4.06
C GLY A 31 8.16 -17.55 5.37
N ILE A 32 8.51 -18.13 6.52
CA ILE A 32 8.75 -17.34 7.72
C ILE A 32 10.25 -17.09 7.80
N THR A 33 10.66 -15.91 7.40
CA THR A 33 12.04 -15.49 7.58
C THR A 33 12.17 -14.57 8.77
N SER A 34 13.29 -14.69 9.40
CA SER A 34 13.79 -14.04 10.61
C SER A 34 12.92 -12.97 11.25
N ARG A 35 12.63 -13.16 12.51
CA ARG A 35 12.19 -12.07 13.38
C ARG A 35 13.26 -10.98 13.34
N TYR A 36 12.86 -9.72 13.33
CA TYR A 36 13.76 -8.60 13.57
C TYR A 36 14.51 -8.86 14.88
N THR A 37 15.79 -9.10 14.79
CA THR A 37 16.71 -9.37 15.92
C THR A 37 17.63 -8.21 16.19
N GLY A 38 17.43 -7.07 15.49
CA GLY A 38 18.04 -5.81 15.88
C GLY A 38 17.65 -5.51 17.34
N LYS A 39 18.38 -4.68 18.07
CA LYS A 39 18.19 -4.36 19.49
C LYS A 39 16.91 -4.90 20.12
N GLU A 40 16.99 -5.62 21.24
CA GLU A 40 15.81 -5.97 22.02
C GLU A 40 15.06 -4.69 22.40
N TRP A 41 14.07 -4.38 21.64
CA TRP A 41 13.14 -3.33 21.97
C TRP A 41 12.08 -3.92 22.89
N PRO A 42 11.66 -3.23 23.94
CA PRO A 42 10.55 -3.69 24.76
C PRO A 42 9.33 -3.94 23.85
N ALA A 43 8.56 -4.98 24.14
CA ALA A 43 7.27 -5.22 23.48
C ALA A 43 6.45 -3.93 23.52
N VAL A 44 6.09 -3.38 22.38
CA VAL A 44 5.75 -1.98 22.39
C VAL A 44 4.46 -1.71 21.68
N ASP A 45 3.52 -1.38 22.50
CA ASP A 45 2.43 -0.47 22.22
C ASP A 45 2.84 0.98 22.57
N ILE A 46 4.06 1.40 22.30
CA ILE A 46 4.49 2.78 22.54
C ILE A 46 4.53 3.50 21.21
N PRO A 47 3.80 4.62 21.07
CA PRO A 47 3.90 5.47 19.90
C PRO A 47 5.36 5.86 19.65
N LEU A 48 5.77 5.79 18.40
CA LEU A 48 7.13 6.10 17.97
C LEU A 48 7.58 7.46 18.50
N ASP A 49 8.75 7.50 19.12
CA ASP A 49 9.33 8.73 19.64
C ASP A 49 9.69 9.66 18.47
N HIS A 50 9.17 10.87 18.53
CA HIS A 50 9.38 11.89 17.50
C HIS A 50 10.81 12.34 17.31
N GLU A 51 11.62 12.27 18.37
CA GLU A 51 13.03 12.66 18.28
C GLU A 51 13.84 11.64 17.50
N VAL A 52 13.42 10.37 17.51
CA VAL A 52 14.03 9.29 16.74
C VAL A 52 13.56 9.31 15.29
N PHE A 53 12.34 9.82 15.03
CA PHE A 53 11.73 9.94 13.71
C PHE A 53 11.77 11.34 13.13
N ALA A 54 12.72 12.16 13.49
CA ALA A 54 12.98 13.36 12.72
C ALA A 54 13.37 12.95 11.30
N VAL A 55 12.52 13.27 10.32
CA VAL A 55 12.88 13.11 8.91
C VAL A 55 14.21 13.80 8.69
N PRO A 56 15.22 13.11 8.16
CA PRO A 56 16.49 13.75 7.86
C PRO A 56 16.27 14.96 6.96
N GLU A 57 16.95 16.06 7.27
CA GLU A 57 16.97 17.24 6.40
C GLU A 57 17.33 16.81 4.97
N GLY A 58 16.56 17.24 4.00
CA GLY A 58 16.82 16.97 2.58
C GLY A 58 16.15 15.76 1.98
N HIS A 59 15.40 14.97 2.73
CA HIS A 59 14.53 13.98 2.09
C HIS A 59 13.28 14.64 1.52
N ASN A 60 13.01 14.36 0.25
CA ASN A 60 11.67 14.51 -0.30
C ASN A 60 10.77 13.72 0.61
N ALA A 61 9.98 14.42 1.41
CA ALA A 61 8.94 13.79 2.17
C ALA A 61 7.74 13.58 1.24
N PRO A 62 7.78 12.56 0.37
CA PRO A 62 6.62 12.22 -0.39
C PRO A 62 5.69 11.62 0.63
N GLN A 63 4.67 12.37 1.02
CA GLN A 63 3.59 11.80 1.78
C GLN A 63 4.06 11.05 3.05
N GLN A 64 4.70 11.77 3.94
CA GLN A 64 4.92 11.24 5.27
C GLN A 64 3.61 11.22 6.02
N VAL A 65 3.05 10.05 6.05
CA VAL A 65 1.93 9.76 6.91
C VAL A 65 2.46 9.62 8.33
N TRP A 66 2.24 10.61 9.15
CA TRP A 66 2.62 10.59 10.56
C TRP A 66 1.42 10.22 11.41
N PHE A 67 1.60 9.17 12.17
CA PHE A 67 0.58 8.53 12.97
C PHE A 67 0.29 9.23 14.28
N PHE A 68 -0.94 9.11 14.71
CA PHE A 68 -1.37 9.56 16.01
C PHE A 68 -2.33 8.66 16.67
N CYS A 69 -1.92 8.20 17.80
CA CYS A 69 -2.79 7.89 18.90
C CYS A 69 -2.24 8.42 20.19
N PHE A 70 -3.06 9.08 20.98
CA PHE A 70 -2.83 9.33 22.38
C PHE A 70 -4.09 9.29 23.18
N PRO A 71 -4.01 8.67 24.36
CA PRO A 71 -4.24 9.48 25.54
C PRO A 71 -3.17 9.23 26.60
N LEU A 72 -2.54 10.26 27.12
CA LEU A 72 -2.33 10.40 28.58
C LEU A 72 -1.75 11.75 28.93
N VAL A 73 -2.49 12.44 29.70
CA VAL A 73 -2.24 13.52 30.59
C VAL A 73 -0.88 13.32 31.29
N ALA A 74 0.18 13.92 30.83
CA ALA A 74 1.38 14.25 31.61
C ALA A 74 2.58 14.73 30.82
N VAL A 75 2.49 14.95 29.51
CA VAL A 75 3.58 15.52 28.71
C VAL A 75 3.08 16.73 27.91
N ALA A 76 2.28 17.57 28.54
CA ALA A 76 1.64 18.71 27.89
C ALA A 76 2.59 19.85 27.53
N GLU A 77 3.85 19.82 27.91
CA GLU A 77 4.79 20.91 27.61
C GLU A 77 5.80 20.59 26.47
N TYR A 78 5.91 19.34 26.00
CA TYR A 78 6.89 18.97 24.98
C TYR A 78 6.30 18.60 23.60
N VAL A 79 4.98 18.56 23.44
CA VAL A 79 4.32 18.03 22.24
C VAL A 79 3.74 19.12 21.33
N THR A 80 4.28 20.32 21.36
CA THR A 80 3.80 21.44 20.53
C THR A 80 4.41 21.51 19.13
N LYS A 81 5.05 20.44 18.64
CA LYS A 81 5.58 20.45 17.28
C LYS A 81 4.54 19.89 16.32
N ASN A 82 3.99 20.76 15.49
CA ASN A 82 2.97 20.46 14.49
C ASN A 82 3.38 19.26 13.62
N ARG A 83 2.48 18.36 13.48
CA ARG A 83 2.65 17.11 12.73
C ARG A 83 2.17 17.33 11.31
N VAL A 84 3.07 17.26 10.35
CA VAL A 84 2.85 17.68 8.98
C VAL A 84 2.90 16.48 8.05
N HIS A 85 1.91 16.34 7.18
CA HIS A 85 1.95 15.41 6.06
C HIS A 85 1.48 16.10 4.77
N ILE A 86 1.86 15.52 3.63
CA ILE A 86 1.54 16.03 2.31
C ILE A 86 0.83 14.94 1.52
N THR A 87 -0.29 15.30 0.87
CA THR A 87 -0.98 14.46 -0.10
C THR A 87 -1.08 15.17 -1.45
N GLN A 88 -1.26 14.41 -2.53
CA GLN A 88 -1.53 15.00 -3.85
C GLN A 88 -2.87 15.74 -3.80
N GLY A 89 -2.90 16.98 -4.31
CA GLY A 89 -4.05 17.88 -4.17
C GLY A 89 -5.01 17.86 -5.35
N ASN A 90 -4.56 17.36 -6.51
CA ASN A 90 -5.39 17.31 -7.73
C ASN A 90 -5.12 16.02 -8.54
N TYR A 91 -5.78 15.93 -9.69
CA TYR A 91 -5.70 14.74 -10.54
C TYR A 91 -4.33 14.55 -11.20
N ASP A 92 -3.64 15.62 -11.59
CA ASP A 92 -2.42 15.60 -12.40
C ASP A 92 -1.10 15.71 -11.62
N GLY A 93 -1.18 16.01 -10.33
CA GLY A 93 -0.01 16.04 -9.45
C GLY A 93 0.68 17.41 -9.33
N ASN A 94 0.16 18.46 -9.93
CA ASN A 94 0.67 19.82 -9.77
C ASN A 94 -0.03 20.63 -8.66
N ALA A 95 -0.64 19.93 -7.71
CA ALA A 95 -1.14 20.49 -6.47
C ALA A 95 -0.83 19.54 -5.31
N VAL A 96 -0.66 20.10 -4.12
CA VAL A 96 -0.47 19.35 -2.88
C VAL A 96 -1.36 19.90 -1.79
N ILE A 97 -1.82 19.01 -0.90
CA ILE A 97 -2.49 19.39 0.34
C ILE A 97 -1.50 19.19 1.48
N ILE A 98 -1.20 20.26 2.20
CA ILE A 98 -0.39 20.23 3.40
C ILE A 98 -1.33 20.17 4.59
N SER A 99 -1.15 19.15 5.44
CA SER A 99 -2.02 18.92 6.59
C SER A 99 -1.19 18.82 7.87
N TRP A 100 -1.72 19.40 8.96
CA TRP A 100 -1.11 19.31 10.28
C TRP A 100 -2.16 19.39 11.39
N VAL A 101 -1.76 19.12 12.61
CA VAL A 101 -2.64 19.20 13.78
C VAL A 101 -2.01 20.09 14.84
N THR A 102 -2.82 21.00 15.41
CA THR A 102 -2.45 21.81 16.59
C THR A 102 -3.29 21.42 17.78
N PHE A 103 -2.74 21.54 18.98
CA PHE A 103 -3.42 21.25 20.23
C PHE A 103 -3.46 22.53 21.08
N GLY A 104 -4.53 22.70 21.84
CA GLY A 104 -4.75 23.88 22.68
C GLY A 104 -5.35 25.03 21.88
N GLU A 105 -4.56 25.84 21.26
CA GLU A 105 -5.01 26.94 20.41
C GLU A 105 -5.01 26.55 18.92
N PRO A 106 -6.04 26.96 18.17
CA PRO A 106 -6.15 26.57 16.77
C PRO A 106 -5.00 27.13 15.91
N GLY A 107 -4.60 28.38 16.13
CA GLY A 107 -3.66 29.06 15.25
C GLY A 107 -4.24 29.39 13.87
N PHE A 108 -3.39 29.73 12.91
CA PHE A 108 -3.77 30.05 11.53
C PHE A 108 -3.63 28.82 10.64
N SER A 109 -4.54 28.65 9.69
CA SER A 109 -4.43 27.65 8.63
C SER A 109 -3.76 28.27 7.42
N GLU A 110 -2.49 28.63 7.56
CA GLU A 110 -1.70 29.32 6.54
C GLU A 110 -0.38 28.60 6.29
N VAL A 111 0.02 28.51 5.04
CA VAL A 111 1.31 28.00 4.59
C VAL A 111 1.99 29.06 3.72
N GLN A 112 3.18 29.46 4.09
CA GLN A 112 4.05 30.30 3.27
C GLN A 112 4.98 29.39 2.47
N TYR A 113 5.14 29.64 1.17
CA TYR A 113 5.92 28.75 0.31
C TYR A 113 6.63 29.51 -0.84
N GLY A 114 7.64 28.88 -1.43
CA GLY A 114 8.40 29.44 -2.53
C GLY A 114 9.37 28.43 -3.14
N THR A 115 10.07 28.81 -4.19
CA THR A 115 11.01 27.94 -4.91
C THR A 115 12.46 28.11 -4.46
N SER A 116 12.72 29.00 -3.51
CA SER A 116 14.05 29.25 -2.96
C SER A 116 14.03 29.06 -1.44
N ASP A 117 15.10 28.51 -0.90
CA ASP A 117 15.26 28.31 0.53
C ASP A 117 15.10 29.63 1.30
N LYS A 118 14.27 29.60 2.35
CA LYS A 118 13.96 30.78 3.21
C LYS A 118 13.37 31.99 2.47
N ASN A 119 12.98 31.85 1.21
CA ASN A 119 12.28 32.87 0.46
C ASN A 119 10.88 32.39 0.09
N TYR A 120 9.89 32.79 0.87
CA TYR A 120 8.50 32.38 0.76
C TYR A 120 7.70 33.46 0.04
N GLU A 121 7.63 33.37 -1.27
CA GLU A 121 7.01 34.39 -2.15
C GLU A 121 5.50 34.32 -2.16
N PHE A 122 4.95 33.16 -1.79
CA PHE A 122 3.53 32.85 -1.87
C PHE A 122 2.98 32.49 -0.50
N THR A 123 1.69 32.76 -0.31
CA THR A 123 0.94 32.36 0.87
C THR A 123 -0.36 31.70 0.43
N ALA A 124 -0.70 30.58 1.04
CA ALA A 124 -1.98 29.91 0.85
C ALA A 124 -2.68 29.76 2.20
N GLU A 125 -3.99 30.04 2.18
CA GLU A 125 -4.88 29.84 3.32
C GLU A 125 -5.71 28.57 3.14
N GLY A 126 -6.01 27.90 4.22
CA GLY A 126 -6.75 26.65 4.21
C GLY A 126 -7.91 26.62 5.19
N LYS A 127 -8.36 25.42 5.45
CA LYS A 127 -9.48 25.16 6.37
C LYS A 127 -8.98 24.44 7.61
N MET A 128 -9.60 24.76 8.73
CA MET A 128 -9.42 24.06 9.98
C MET A 128 -10.69 23.30 10.31
N THR A 129 -10.53 22.10 10.85
CA THR A 129 -11.62 21.25 11.33
C THR A 129 -11.19 20.50 12.58
N ASN A 130 -12.14 19.89 13.25
CA ASN A 130 -11.92 18.94 14.34
C ASN A 130 -13.05 17.92 14.37
N TYR A 131 -12.85 16.84 15.10
CA TYR A 131 -13.91 15.86 15.35
C TYR A 131 -13.82 15.31 16.76
N THR A 132 -14.91 14.71 17.21
CA THR A 132 -14.95 13.90 18.41
C THR A 132 -15.30 12.47 18.05
N PHE A 133 -14.69 11.52 18.73
CA PHE A 133 -15.02 10.11 18.63
C PHE A 133 -15.14 9.58 20.07
N TYR A 134 -16.34 9.28 20.49
CA TYR A 134 -16.69 8.95 21.87
C TYR A 134 -16.11 9.99 22.85
N GLU A 135 -15.17 9.64 23.71
CA GLU A 135 -14.51 10.57 24.67
C GLU A 135 -13.27 11.25 24.09
N TYR A 136 -12.82 10.84 22.91
CA TYR A 136 -11.69 11.44 22.25
C TYR A 136 -12.08 12.71 21.51
N SER A 137 -11.26 13.76 21.67
CA SER A 137 -11.35 14.97 20.86
C SER A 137 -10.06 15.14 20.08
N SER A 138 -10.16 15.27 18.77
CA SER A 138 -9.00 15.58 17.93
C SER A 138 -8.46 16.96 18.29
N GLY A 139 -7.20 17.23 18.07
CA GLY A 139 -6.73 18.60 17.96
C GLY A 139 -7.40 19.31 16.76
N TYR A 140 -7.01 20.54 16.51
CA TYR A 140 -7.41 21.30 15.34
C TYR A 140 -6.61 20.82 14.13
N ILE A 141 -7.31 20.28 13.13
CA ILE A 141 -6.73 19.70 11.93
C ILE A 141 -6.80 20.75 10.82
N HIS A 142 -5.67 21.07 10.25
CA HIS A 142 -5.52 22.07 9.20
C HIS A 142 -5.24 21.39 7.87
N HIS A 143 -5.87 21.91 6.80
CA HIS A 143 -5.62 21.48 5.42
C HIS A 143 -5.48 22.70 4.54
N VAL A 144 -4.32 22.83 3.91
CA VAL A 144 -4.00 23.93 2.99
C VAL A 144 -3.65 23.34 1.63
N LEU A 145 -4.42 23.72 0.60
CA LEU A 145 -4.15 23.36 -0.78
C LEU A 145 -3.17 24.36 -1.39
N LEU A 146 -2.07 23.86 -1.90
CA LEU A 146 -1.18 24.60 -2.80
C LEU A 146 -1.47 24.10 -4.22
N ASP A 147 -2.03 24.97 -5.05
CA ASP A 147 -2.46 24.63 -6.41
C ASP A 147 -1.60 25.35 -7.48
N ASP A 148 -1.77 24.95 -8.73
CA ASP A 148 -1.05 25.52 -9.88
C ASP A 148 0.48 25.53 -9.72
N LEU A 149 1.02 24.51 -9.07
CA LEU A 149 2.44 24.36 -8.89
C LEU A 149 3.12 23.95 -10.21
N LYS A 150 4.36 24.37 -10.38
CA LYS A 150 5.19 23.90 -11.52
C LYS A 150 5.57 22.43 -11.29
N PHE A 151 5.54 21.65 -12.35
CA PHE A 151 6.05 20.27 -12.33
C PHE A 151 7.56 20.24 -12.12
N ASP A 152 8.08 19.11 -11.63
CA ASP A 152 9.50 18.82 -11.37
C ASP A 152 10.23 19.97 -10.66
N THR A 153 9.55 20.58 -9.70
CA THR A 153 10.02 21.78 -9.00
C THR A 153 10.07 21.55 -7.51
N LYS A 154 11.18 21.90 -6.89
CA LYS A 154 11.34 21.90 -5.44
C LYS A 154 10.73 23.16 -4.86
N TYR A 155 9.82 22.95 -3.89
CA TYR A 155 9.20 23.99 -3.11
C TYR A 155 9.61 23.88 -1.66
N TYR A 156 9.98 25.00 -1.06
CA TYR A 156 10.17 25.14 0.38
C TYR A 156 8.92 25.76 0.98
N TYR A 157 8.53 25.32 2.14
CA TYR A 157 7.35 25.86 2.80
C TYR A 157 7.53 25.93 4.32
N LYS A 158 6.74 26.80 4.92
CA LYS A 158 6.79 27.11 6.34
C LYS A 158 5.37 27.10 6.92
N ILE A 159 5.23 26.52 8.11
CA ILE A 159 3.99 26.50 8.89
C ILE A 159 4.28 27.16 10.24
N GLY A 160 3.37 28.07 10.68
CA GLY A 160 3.49 28.84 11.91
C GLY A 160 4.34 30.08 11.75
N ASP A 161 4.41 30.87 12.81
CA ASP A 161 5.08 32.16 12.85
C ASP A 161 6.22 32.21 13.87
N GLY A 162 7.16 33.15 13.64
CA GLY A 162 8.25 33.45 14.55
C GLY A 162 9.20 32.26 14.77
N ASP A 163 9.73 32.13 15.99
CA ASP A 163 10.71 31.10 16.37
C ASP A 163 10.11 29.68 16.44
N SER A 164 8.79 29.56 16.44
CA SER A 164 8.08 28.26 16.42
C SER A 164 7.80 27.74 15.03
N ALA A 165 8.10 28.53 14.00
CA ALA A 165 7.89 28.13 12.62
C ALA A 165 8.75 26.93 12.23
N ARG A 166 8.15 25.99 11.49
CA ARG A 166 8.84 24.81 10.95
C ARG A 166 8.95 24.92 9.47
N GLU A 167 10.14 24.68 8.97
CA GLU A 167 10.48 24.74 7.54
C GLU A 167 10.57 23.31 6.99
N PHE A 168 10.03 23.13 5.79
CA PHE A 168 9.99 21.86 5.09
C PHE A 168 10.18 22.09 3.59
N TRP A 169 10.31 21.03 2.84
CA TRP A 169 10.30 21.10 1.39
C TRP A 169 9.64 19.87 0.79
N PHE A 170 9.17 20.00 -0.43
CA PHE A 170 8.72 18.89 -1.28
C PHE A 170 9.12 19.14 -2.71
N GLN A 171 9.06 18.11 -3.54
CA GLN A 171 9.21 18.23 -4.98
C GLN A 171 7.94 17.73 -5.67
N THR A 172 7.41 18.55 -6.58
CA THR A 172 6.31 18.15 -7.43
C THR A 172 6.77 17.05 -8.40
N PRO A 173 5.88 16.15 -8.83
CA PRO A 173 6.25 15.14 -9.81
C PRO A 173 6.63 15.77 -11.14
N PRO A 174 7.33 15.05 -12.02
CA PRO A 174 7.50 15.47 -13.40
C PRO A 174 6.15 15.55 -14.13
N MET A 175 6.10 16.33 -15.20
CA MET A 175 4.91 16.43 -16.05
C MET A 175 4.52 15.05 -16.58
N ILE A 176 3.21 14.80 -16.67
CA ILE A 176 2.65 13.56 -17.19
C ILE A 176 3.16 13.31 -18.62
N GLY A 177 3.57 12.09 -18.86
CA GLY A 177 4.03 11.66 -20.18
C GLY A 177 4.39 10.18 -20.22
N PRO A 178 4.30 9.55 -21.40
CA PRO A 178 4.33 8.08 -21.50
C PRO A 178 5.67 7.44 -21.14
N ASP A 179 6.77 8.14 -21.34
CA ASP A 179 8.12 7.62 -21.06
C ASP A 179 8.79 8.33 -19.88
N VAL A 180 8.00 8.94 -19.02
CA VAL A 180 8.51 9.65 -17.83
C VAL A 180 8.80 8.61 -16.74
N PRO A 181 10.06 8.43 -16.33
CA PRO A 181 10.41 7.48 -15.28
C PRO A 181 9.94 7.99 -13.93
N TYR A 182 9.49 7.06 -13.08
CA TYR A 182 9.08 7.39 -11.73
C TYR A 182 9.17 6.17 -10.81
N LYS A 183 9.60 6.38 -9.57
CA LYS A 183 9.73 5.32 -8.58
C LYS A 183 8.77 5.50 -7.44
N PHE A 184 7.86 4.55 -7.29
CA PHE A 184 6.92 4.45 -6.18
C PHE A 184 7.48 3.52 -5.11
N GLY A 185 7.31 3.85 -3.83
CA GLY A 185 7.33 2.91 -2.74
C GLY A 185 5.93 2.39 -2.48
N ILE A 186 5.81 1.15 -2.01
CA ILE A 186 4.53 0.53 -1.73
C ILE A 186 4.60 -0.06 -0.32
N ILE A 187 3.68 0.35 0.54
CA ILE A 187 3.59 -0.07 1.93
C ILE A 187 2.12 -0.25 2.28
N GLY A 188 1.79 -1.33 2.96
CA GLY A 188 0.50 -1.58 3.58
C GLY A 188 0.68 -2.03 5.02
N ASP A 189 -0.36 -1.90 5.84
CA ASP A 189 -0.45 -2.49 7.17
C ASP A 189 0.75 -2.12 8.07
N LEU A 190 1.09 -0.84 8.09
CA LEU A 190 2.33 -0.35 8.69
C LEU A 190 2.29 -0.40 10.21
N GLY A 191 1.26 0.20 10.83
CA GLY A 191 1.18 0.31 12.29
C GLY A 191 2.26 1.20 12.90
N GLN A 192 2.53 1.01 14.21
CA GLN A 192 3.38 1.87 15.02
C GLN A 192 4.36 1.06 15.88
N THR A 193 5.04 0.09 15.29
CA THR A 193 6.00 -0.78 15.97
C THR A 193 7.43 -0.49 15.52
N TYR A 194 8.40 -1.17 16.11
CA TYR A 194 9.78 -1.12 15.62
C TYR A 194 9.96 -1.76 14.25
N ASN A 195 9.11 -2.72 13.89
CA ASN A 195 9.11 -3.27 12.54
C ASN A 195 8.62 -2.22 11.54
N SER A 196 7.61 -1.43 11.93
CA SER A 196 7.14 -0.26 11.16
C SER A 196 8.27 0.76 10.93
N LEU A 197 9.04 1.04 12.01
CA LEU A 197 10.20 1.93 11.93
C LEU A 197 11.23 1.41 10.93
N SER A 198 11.61 0.13 11.06
CA SER A 198 12.57 -0.50 10.16
C SER A 198 12.11 -0.45 8.70
N THR A 199 10.83 -0.71 8.46
CA THR A 199 10.22 -0.59 7.12
C THR A 199 10.34 0.82 6.57
N LEU A 200 10.02 1.84 7.38
CA LEU A 200 10.13 3.25 6.98
C LEU A 200 11.57 3.69 6.71
N GLU A 201 12.52 3.28 7.56
CA GLU A 201 13.94 3.55 7.33
C GLU A 201 14.43 2.96 6.01
N HIS A 202 14.11 1.70 5.75
CA HIS A 202 14.47 1.03 4.50
C HIS A 202 13.75 1.62 3.28
N TYR A 203 12.48 2.03 3.45
CA TYR A 203 11.75 2.75 2.41
C TYR A 203 12.43 4.07 2.06
N MET A 204 12.83 4.85 3.05
CA MET A 204 13.52 6.14 2.84
C MET A 204 14.84 5.96 2.06
N GLU A 205 15.57 4.88 2.30
CA GLU A 205 16.77 4.52 1.56
C GLU A 205 16.51 4.03 0.13
N SER A 206 15.26 3.72 -0.21
CA SER A 206 14.91 3.15 -1.51
C SER A 206 15.03 4.12 -2.67
N GLY A 207 15.06 5.43 -2.38
CA GLY A 207 15.01 6.49 -3.39
C GLY A 207 13.65 6.62 -4.07
N ALA A 208 12.57 6.06 -3.51
CA ALA A 208 11.23 6.24 -4.00
C ALA A 208 10.77 7.71 -3.82
N GLN A 209 10.08 8.24 -4.83
CA GLN A 209 9.67 9.64 -4.89
C GLN A 209 8.29 9.87 -4.26
N SER A 210 7.50 8.83 -4.11
CA SER A 210 6.23 8.84 -3.37
C SER A 210 5.87 7.43 -2.90
N VAL A 211 5.00 7.35 -1.89
CA VAL A 211 4.47 6.08 -1.39
C VAL A 211 3.04 5.87 -1.87
N LEU A 212 2.75 4.67 -2.34
CA LEU A 212 1.40 4.15 -2.52
C LEU A 212 1.05 3.37 -1.24
N PHE A 213 0.11 3.89 -0.49
CA PHE A 213 -0.27 3.30 0.78
C PHE A 213 -1.54 2.46 0.62
N LEU A 214 -1.50 1.21 1.11
CA LEU A 214 -2.52 0.21 0.81
C LEU A 214 -3.60 0.06 1.91
N GLY A 215 -3.63 0.96 2.88
CA GLY A 215 -4.55 0.89 4.02
C GLY A 215 -3.89 0.36 5.30
N ASP A 216 -4.67 0.35 6.37
CA ASP A 216 -4.26 -0.03 7.73
C ASP A 216 -2.99 0.70 8.17
N LEU A 217 -3.16 2.00 8.25
CA LEU A 217 -2.06 2.91 8.41
C LEU A 217 -1.50 2.89 9.82
N SER A 218 -2.34 3.01 10.83
CA SER A 218 -1.91 3.32 12.20
C SER A 218 -2.23 2.28 13.25
N TYR A 219 -3.23 1.42 13.02
CA TYR A 219 -3.74 0.51 14.06
C TYR A 219 -4.09 1.26 15.35
N ALA A 220 -4.65 2.44 15.20
CA ALA A 220 -4.97 3.35 16.29
C ALA A 220 -6.20 2.89 17.09
N ASP A 221 -7.02 2.05 16.54
CA ASP A 221 -8.19 1.40 17.14
C ASP A 221 -7.83 0.61 18.41
N ARG A 222 -6.64 0.04 18.50
CA ARG A 222 -6.15 -0.67 19.68
C ARG A 222 -5.92 0.21 20.91
N TYR A 223 -5.80 1.51 20.73
CA TYR A 223 -5.50 2.43 21.83
C TYR A 223 -6.75 2.99 22.52
N GLN A 224 -7.93 2.79 21.96
CA GLN A 224 -9.14 3.38 22.52
C GLN A 224 -10.15 2.39 23.11
N TYR A 225 -10.41 1.24 22.51
CA TYR A 225 -11.26 0.17 23.07
C TYR A 225 -11.10 -1.10 22.20
N ASN A 226 -11.09 -2.26 22.84
CA ASN A 226 -11.02 -3.56 22.18
C ASN A 226 -12.25 -3.81 21.29
N ASP A 227 -12.01 -4.44 20.17
CA ASP A 227 -12.97 -5.05 19.26
C ASP A 227 -13.80 -4.12 18.38
N VAL A 228 -13.26 -3.72 17.23
CA VAL A 228 -14.05 -3.74 15.99
C VAL A 228 -13.16 -3.62 14.76
N GLY A 229 -13.20 -4.56 13.86
CA GLY A 229 -12.82 -4.70 12.49
C GLY A 229 -12.07 -3.56 11.80
N ASN A 230 -11.55 -3.73 10.71
CA ASN A 230 -10.53 -3.02 9.98
C ASN A 230 -10.13 -1.63 10.53
N HIS A 231 -8.87 -1.38 10.72
CA HIS A 231 -8.28 -0.41 11.66
C HIS A 231 -8.64 1.07 11.45
N GLU A 232 -9.20 1.48 10.32
CA GLU A 232 -9.68 2.83 10.06
C GLU A 232 -11.21 2.96 10.05
N ILE A 233 -11.99 1.88 10.16
CA ILE A 233 -13.45 1.91 10.03
C ILE A 233 -14.11 2.64 11.21
N GLU A 234 -13.66 2.44 12.44
CA GLU A 234 -14.12 3.13 13.65
C GLU A 234 -15.67 3.17 13.81
N TYR A 235 -16.38 2.12 13.40
CA TYR A 235 -17.83 2.07 13.45
C TYR A 235 -18.34 1.42 14.74
N MET A 236 -18.84 2.24 15.68
CA MET A 236 -19.30 1.80 17.01
C MET A 236 -20.71 2.32 17.32
N PRO A 237 -21.76 1.79 16.68
CA PRO A 237 -23.13 2.32 16.82
C PRO A 237 -23.68 2.23 18.24
N TYR A 238 -23.23 1.29 19.06
CA TYR A 238 -23.58 1.19 20.47
C TYR A 238 -23.00 2.31 21.34
N MET A 239 -22.00 3.05 20.85
CA MET A 239 -21.44 4.27 21.43
C MET A 239 -21.91 5.53 20.72
N ASN A 240 -22.93 5.42 19.86
CA ASN A 240 -23.43 6.48 19.01
C ASN A 240 -22.42 6.99 17.95
N GLU A 241 -21.38 6.19 17.64
CA GLU A 241 -20.44 6.47 16.57
C GLU A 241 -20.88 5.69 15.31
N VAL A 242 -21.68 6.37 14.48
CA VAL A 242 -22.35 5.78 13.31
C VAL A 242 -21.74 6.19 11.96
N VAL A 243 -20.69 6.99 11.99
CA VAL A 243 -19.97 7.43 10.78
C VAL A 243 -18.71 6.60 10.65
N PRO A 244 -18.65 5.65 9.72
CA PRO A 244 -17.43 4.88 9.50
C PRO A 244 -16.30 5.78 8.95
N PHE A 245 -15.05 5.42 9.20
CA PHE A 245 -13.86 6.13 8.74
C PHE A 245 -13.76 7.59 9.21
N LYS A 246 -14.35 7.92 10.33
CA LYS A 246 -14.45 9.29 10.82
C LYS A 246 -13.07 9.96 10.95
N SER A 247 -12.12 9.32 11.64
CA SER A 247 -10.75 9.83 11.77
C SER A 247 -10.06 10.01 10.43
N PHE A 248 -10.20 9.02 9.53
CA PHE A 248 -9.62 9.08 8.19
C PHE A 248 -10.17 10.27 7.39
N LEU A 249 -11.49 10.43 7.36
CA LEU A 249 -12.17 11.49 6.61
C LEU A 249 -11.76 12.91 7.05
N TYR A 250 -11.45 13.07 8.33
CA TYR A 250 -11.02 14.37 8.88
C TYR A 250 -9.52 14.61 8.72
N ARG A 251 -8.69 13.57 8.69
CA ARG A 251 -7.23 13.70 8.72
C ARG A 251 -6.56 13.60 7.36
N TYR A 252 -7.13 12.82 6.45
CA TYR A 252 -6.51 12.46 5.16
C TYR A 252 -7.35 12.94 3.97
N PRO A 253 -7.21 14.21 3.59
CA PRO A 253 -7.89 14.72 2.41
C PRO A 253 -7.34 14.04 1.16
N THR A 254 -8.24 13.61 0.28
CA THR A 254 -7.90 12.98 -1.00
C THR A 254 -8.40 13.87 -2.15
N PRO A 255 -7.79 13.79 -3.35
CA PRO A 255 -8.20 14.57 -4.51
C PRO A 255 -9.45 13.97 -5.20
N HIS A 256 -10.35 13.36 -4.46
CA HIS A 256 -11.50 12.63 -5.00
C HIS A 256 -12.40 13.48 -5.90
N LEU A 257 -12.63 14.75 -5.55
CA LEU A 257 -13.42 15.65 -6.40
C LEU A 257 -12.74 15.94 -7.75
N ALA A 258 -11.41 15.96 -7.78
CA ALA A 258 -10.65 16.18 -9.01
C ALA A 258 -10.75 14.98 -9.98
N SER A 259 -11.00 13.78 -9.48
CA SER A 259 -11.34 12.59 -10.27
C SER A 259 -12.85 12.36 -10.41
N MET A 260 -13.67 13.38 -10.15
CA MET A 260 -15.14 13.30 -10.20
C MET A 260 -15.74 12.19 -9.31
N SER A 261 -15.01 11.74 -8.32
CA SER A 261 -15.52 10.78 -7.34
C SER A 261 -16.45 11.47 -6.32
N SER A 262 -17.49 10.77 -5.93
CA SER A 262 -18.45 11.24 -4.92
C SER A 262 -17.98 10.97 -3.47
N SER A 263 -16.83 10.33 -3.27
CA SER A 263 -16.33 9.98 -1.94
C SER A 263 -14.81 10.02 -1.88
N PRO A 264 -14.23 10.46 -0.76
CA PRO A 264 -12.80 10.40 -0.53
C PRO A 264 -12.23 8.97 -0.38
N MET A 265 -13.11 7.95 -0.29
CA MET A 265 -12.72 6.55 -0.10
C MET A 265 -12.33 5.84 -1.41
N TRP A 266 -12.73 6.38 -2.56
CA TRP A 266 -12.31 5.92 -3.89
C TRP A 266 -12.06 7.11 -4.80
N TYR A 267 -10.99 7.08 -5.54
CA TYR A 267 -10.56 8.18 -6.41
C TYR A 267 -9.46 7.72 -7.37
N ALA A 268 -9.09 8.57 -8.29
CA ALA A 268 -7.95 8.36 -9.17
C ALA A 268 -7.02 9.57 -9.19
N ILE A 269 -5.75 9.29 -9.47
CA ILE A 269 -4.71 10.30 -9.69
C ILE A 269 -3.83 9.87 -10.85
N ARG A 270 -3.24 10.87 -11.51
CA ARG A 270 -2.15 10.66 -12.49
C ARG A 270 -0.83 11.12 -11.89
N ARG A 271 0.23 10.38 -12.15
CA ARG A 271 1.57 10.76 -11.69
C ARG A 271 2.63 10.22 -12.63
N ALA A 272 3.39 11.13 -13.26
CA ALA A 272 4.38 10.79 -14.28
C ALA A 272 3.73 9.98 -15.43
N SER A 273 4.08 8.71 -15.60
CA SER A 273 3.53 7.82 -16.61
C SER A 273 2.47 6.85 -16.06
N ALA A 274 1.98 7.07 -14.83
CA ALA A 274 1.01 6.18 -14.18
C ALA A 274 -0.34 6.84 -13.95
N HIS A 275 -1.40 6.07 -14.21
CA HIS A 275 -2.76 6.30 -13.77
C HIS A 275 -3.06 5.35 -12.62
N ILE A 276 -3.41 5.87 -11.47
CA ILE A 276 -3.56 5.13 -10.23
C ILE A 276 -4.99 5.27 -9.74
N ILE A 277 -5.70 4.15 -9.63
CA ILE A 277 -7.07 4.06 -9.13
C ILE A 277 -7.02 3.49 -7.71
N VAL A 278 -7.67 4.17 -6.78
CA VAL A 278 -7.82 3.73 -5.38
C VAL A 278 -9.27 3.30 -5.15
N LEU A 279 -9.47 2.13 -4.60
CA LEU A 279 -10.80 1.55 -4.33
C LEU A 279 -10.96 1.20 -2.85
N SER A 280 -12.19 1.30 -2.36
CA SER A 280 -12.56 0.91 -1.00
C SER A 280 -13.28 -0.44 -1.00
N ASN A 281 -12.69 -1.43 -0.33
CA ASN A 281 -13.35 -2.72 -0.09
C ASN A 281 -14.53 -2.62 0.88
N TYR A 282 -14.57 -1.57 1.71
CA TYR A 282 -15.55 -1.38 2.79
C TYR A 282 -16.69 -0.43 2.42
N SER A 283 -16.62 0.18 1.26
CA SER A 283 -17.71 0.96 0.68
C SER A 283 -18.54 0.09 -0.27
N PRO A 284 -19.84 0.38 -0.47
CA PRO A 284 -20.65 -0.38 -1.42
C PRO A 284 -20.04 -0.34 -2.83
N PHE A 285 -19.81 -1.51 -3.43
CA PHE A 285 -19.19 -1.67 -4.75
C PHE A 285 -20.00 -2.54 -5.74
N VAL A 286 -21.17 -3.02 -5.33
CA VAL A 286 -22.02 -3.81 -6.21
C VAL A 286 -22.71 -2.94 -7.25
N LYS A 287 -23.24 -3.55 -8.31
CA LYS A 287 -23.91 -2.86 -9.41
C LYS A 287 -24.87 -1.75 -8.94
N TYR A 288 -24.77 -0.59 -9.59
CA TYR A 288 -25.51 0.64 -9.33
C TYR A 288 -25.11 1.43 -8.05
N THR A 289 -24.12 0.99 -7.30
CA THR A 289 -23.56 1.81 -6.21
C THR A 289 -22.65 2.92 -6.74
N PRO A 290 -22.43 4.01 -5.98
CA PRO A 290 -21.61 5.11 -6.46
C PRO A 290 -20.21 4.72 -6.89
N GLN A 291 -19.52 3.85 -6.13
CA GLN A 291 -18.17 3.39 -6.48
C GLN A 291 -18.16 2.57 -7.78
N TYR A 292 -19.17 1.69 -7.96
CA TYR A 292 -19.31 0.90 -9.17
C TYR A 292 -19.49 1.79 -10.41
N LEU A 293 -20.41 2.76 -10.34
CA LEU A 293 -20.70 3.65 -11.47
C LEU A 293 -19.47 4.51 -11.79
N TRP A 294 -18.85 5.09 -10.78
CA TRP A 294 -17.65 5.89 -10.94
C TRP A 294 -16.49 5.10 -11.56
N LEU A 295 -16.22 3.88 -11.07
CA LEU A 295 -15.12 3.06 -11.59
C LEU A 295 -15.33 2.70 -13.07
N ASN A 296 -16.58 2.42 -13.46
CA ASN A 296 -16.90 2.17 -14.86
C ASN A 296 -16.55 3.36 -15.76
N GLU A 297 -16.93 4.57 -15.33
CA GLU A 297 -16.63 5.80 -16.07
C GLU A 297 -15.14 6.11 -16.05
N GLU A 298 -14.46 5.93 -14.90
CA GLU A 298 -13.03 6.19 -14.77
C GLU A 298 -12.19 5.29 -15.67
N LEU A 299 -12.50 3.98 -15.72
CA LEU A 299 -11.77 3.04 -16.57
C LEU A 299 -11.88 3.36 -18.08
N GLU A 300 -13.04 3.85 -18.53
CA GLU A 300 -13.24 4.29 -19.92
C GLU A 300 -12.46 5.58 -20.24
N ASN A 301 -12.18 6.40 -19.26
CA ASN A 301 -11.51 7.69 -19.40
C ASN A 301 -9.99 7.63 -19.23
N VAL A 302 -9.40 6.45 -18.96
CA VAL A 302 -7.96 6.30 -18.78
C VAL A 302 -7.20 6.60 -20.07
N ASP A 303 -6.37 7.64 -20.05
CA ASP A 303 -5.51 8.03 -21.16
C ASP A 303 -4.22 7.18 -21.17
N ARG A 304 -4.28 6.01 -21.82
CA ARG A 304 -3.14 5.08 -21.93
C ARG A 304 -2.00 5.58 -22.85
N GLU A 305 -2.24 6.63 -23.62
CA GLU A 305 -1.20 7.24 -24.47
C GLU A 305 -0.25 8.10 -23.62
N ASN A 306 -0.77 8.83 -22.65
CA ASN A 306 0.01 9.71 -21.76
C ASN A 306 0.35 9.04 -20.41
N THR A 307 -0.54 8.20 -19.88
CA THR A 307 -0.34 7.43 -18.65
C THR A 307 -0.46 5.93 -18.93
N PRO A 308 0.53 5.33 -19.59
CA PRO A 308 0.49 3.93 -20.04
C PRO A 308 0.36 2.91 -18.92
N TRP A 309 0.77 3.21 -17.70
CA TRP A 309 0.69 2.31 -16.56
C TRP A 309 -0.62 2.50 -15.80
N LEU A 310 -1.47 1.47 -15.78
CA LEU A 310 -2.71 1.46 -15.03
C LEU A 310 -2.55 0.57 -13.79
N ILE A 311 -2.59 1.22 -12.63
CA ILE A 311 -2.35 0.63 -11.32
C ILE A 311 -3.62 0.74 -10.51
N VAL A 312 -4.04 -0.34 -9.84
CA VAL A 312 -5.18 -0.32 -8.91
C VAL A 312 -4.67 -0.60 -7.50
N LEU A 313 -5.13 0.19 -6.54
CA LEU A 313 -4.87 0.02 -5.12
C LEU A 313 -6.17 -0.34 -4.42
N MET A 314 -6.13 -1.33 -3.55
CA MET A 314 -7.21 -1.70 -2.65
C MET A 314 -6.63 -2.26 -1.36
N HIS A 315 -7.43 -2.38 -0.30
CA HIS A 315 -6.90 -2.94 0.92
C HIS A 315 -6.97 -4.46 0.94
N VAL A 316 -8.14 -5.06 0.69
CA VAL A 316 -8.31 -6.52 0.74
C VAL A 316 -7.90 -7.17 -0.58
N PRO A 317 -6.97 -8.15 -0.58
CA PRO A 317 -6.51 -8.78 -1.81
C PRO A 317 -7.59 -9.64 -2.48
N MET A 318 -7.69 -9.57 -3.80
CA MET A 318 -8.57 -10.44 -4.59
C MET A 318 -8.08 -11.88 -4.64
N TYR A 319 -6.77 -12.07 -4.53
CA TYR A 319 -6.12 -13.38 -4.51
C TYR A 319 -5.11 -13.44 -3.37
N SER A 320 -5.25 -14.44 -2.53
CA SER A 320 -4.29 -14.76 -1.48
C SER A 320 -4.26 -16.27 -1.25
N SER A 321 -3.08 -16.82 -1.05
CA SER A 321 -2.92 -18.20 -0.63
C SER A 321 -2.71 -18.34 0.88
N ASN A 322 -2.76 -17.25 1.63
CA ASN A 322 -2.72 -17.26 3.08
C ASN A 322 -4.04 -17.79 3.66
N GLU A 323 -3.98 -18.43 4.82
CA GLU A 323 -5.17 -18.90 5.54
C GLU A 323 -5.89 -17.78 6.28
N GLU A 324 -5.15 -16.75 6.68
CA GLU A 324 -5.72 -15.55 7.28
C GLU A 324 -6.39 -14.71 6.21
N HIS A 325 -7.59 -14.24 6.48
CA HIS A 325 -8.41 -13.45 5.55
C HIS A 325 -8.68 -14.13 4.19
N PHE A 326 -8.70 -15.47 4.19
CA PHE A 326 -8.87 -16.25 2.98
C PHE A 326 -10.21 -15.96 2.29
N MET A 327 -10.18 -15.57 1.01
CA MET A 327 -11.33 -15.25 0.17
C MET A 327 -12.15 -14.01 0.60
N GLU A 328 -11.70 -13.16 1.48
CA GLU A 328 -12.44 -11.94 1.85
C GLU A 328 -12.61 -10.97 0.65
N GLY A 329 -11.66 -10.93 -0.28
CA GLY A 329 -11.72 -10.15 -1.51
C GLY A 329 -12.57 -10.75 -2.65
N GLU A 330 -13.14 -11.95 -2.47
CA GLU A 330 -13.82 -12.68 -3.54
C GLU A 330 -15.04 -11.95 -4.11
N SER A 331 -15.81 -11.26 -3.28
CA SER A 331 -16.97 -10.50 -3.72
C SER A 331 -16.59 -9.33 -4.63
N MET A 332 -15.51 -8.59 -4.29
CA MET A 332 -15.02 -7.50 -5.14
C MET A 332 -14.35 -8.03 -6.41
N ARG A 333 -13.65 -9.16 -6.32
CA ARG A 333 -13.10 -9.86 -7.46
C ARG A 333 -14.19 -10.23 -8.47
N ALA A 334 -15.25 -10.85 -8.01
CA ALA A 334 -16.36 -11.28 -8.87
C ALA A 334 -17.06 -10.10 -9.58
N VAL A 335 -17.01 -8.91 -9.02
CA VAL A 335 -17.61 -7.70 -9.60
C VAL A 335 -16.69 -7.01 -10.60
N PHE A 336 -15.39 -6.88 -10.28
CA PHE A 336 -14.50 -5.98 -11.02
C PHE A 336 -13.40 -6.67 -11.84
N GLU A 337 -13.09 -7.94 -11.60
CA GLU A 337 -11.96 -8.60 -12.29
C GLU A 337 -12.08 -8.57 -13.81
N GLU A 338 -13.28 -8.83 -14.35
CA GLU A 338 -13.49 -8.77 -15.80
C GLU A 338 -13.20 -7.38 -16.37
N TRP A 339 -13.52 -6.32 -15.64
CA TRP A 339 -13.20 -4.96 -16.06
C TRP A 339 -11.70 -4.72 -16.07
N PHE A 340 -11.00 -5.17 -15.03
CA PHE A 340 -9.55 -5.00 -14.95
C PHE A 340 -8.80 -5.74 -16.06
N VAL A 341 -9.27 -6.92 -16.43
CA VAL A 341 -8.72 -7.67 -17.58
C VAL A 341 -9.01 -6.95 -18.89
N ASN A 342 -10.26 -6.50 -19.11
CA ASN A 342 -10.67 -5.84 -20.34
C ASN A 342 -9.97 -4.49 -20.56
N HIS A 343 -9.76 -3.72 -19.50
CA HIS A 343 -9.03 -2.44 -19.54
C HIS A 343 -7.51 -2.60 -19.38
N LYS A 344 -7.01 -3.85 -19.35
CA LYS A 344 -5.57 -4.16 -19.31
C LYS A 344 -4.87 -3.49 -18.11
N VAL A 345 -5.43 -3.64 -16.94
CA VAL A 345 -4.75 -3.21 -15.69
C VAL A 345 -3.42 -3.95 -15.59
N ASP A 346 -2.34 -3.22 -15.31
CA ASP A 346 -0.99 -3.79 -15.28
C ASP A 346 -0.71 -4.54 -13.98
N VAL A 347 -1.12 -3.95 -12.85
CA VAL A 347 -0.88 -4.50 -11.51
C VAL A 347 -1.96 -4.00 -10.54
N ILE A 348 -2.32 -4.87 -9.60
CA ILE A 348 -3.21 -4.58 -8.47
C ILE A 348 -2.43 -4.82 -7.19
N PHE A 349 -2.33 -3.78 -6.36
CA PHE A 349 -1.70 -3.87 -5.05
C PHE A 349 -2.76 -3.94 -3.95
N ALA A 350 -2.50 -4.77 -2.96
CA ALA A 350 -3.34 -4.90 -1.77
C ALA A 350 -2.51 -5.05 -0.49
N GLY A 351 -3.11 -4.79 0.67
CA GLY A 351 -2.59 -5.01 2.01
C GLY A 351 -3.34 -6.13 2.73
N HIS A 352 -3.78 -5.86 3.97
CA HIS A 352 -4.69 -6.67 4.80
C HIS A 352 -4.12 -8.01 5.29
N VAL A 353 -3.54 -8.80 4.43
CA VAL A 353 -2.84 -10.02 4.80
C VAL A 353 -1.40 -9.67 5.16
N HIS A 354 -1.02 -9.87 6.43
CA HIS A 354 0.29 -9.44 6.97
C HIS A 354 1.43 -10.33 6.48
N ALA A 355 1.57 -10.40 5.18
CA ALA A 355 2.59 -11.15 4.46
C ALA A 355 2.79 -10.57 3.06
N TYR A 356 3.87 -10.95 2.43
CA TYR A 356 4.08 -10.67 1.01
C TYR A 356 3.62 -11.85 0.16
N GLU A 357 2.83 -11.58 -0.90
CA GLU A 357 2.52 -12.58 -1.92
C GLU A 357 2.37 -11.91 -3.29
N ARG A 358 2.98 -12.50 -4.32
CA ARG A 358 2.82 -12.10 -5.72
C ARG A 358 2.27 -13.25 -6.54
N SER A 359 1.26 -12.95 -7.37
CA SER A 359 0.73 -13.92 -8.33
C SER A 359 1.49 -13.88 -9.66
N TYR A 360 1.27 -14.88 -10.49
CA TYR A 360 1.41 -14.77 -11.94
C TYR A 360 0.28 -13.91 -12.52
N ARG A 361 0.29 -13.67 -13.84
CA ARG A 361 -0.87 -13.10 -14.54
C ARG A 361 -1.96 -14.16 -14.61
N ILE A 362 -3.06 -13.90 -13.93
CA ILE A 362 -4.13 -14.85 -13.72
C ILE A 362 -5.48 -14.16 -13.76
N SER A 363 -6.51 -14.89 -14.18
CA SER A 363 -7.90 -14.47 -14.00
C SER A 363 -8.81 -15.67 -13.71
N ASN A 364 -9.98 -15.39 -13.14
CA ASN A 364 -11.04 -16.38 -12.90
C ASN A 364 -12.39 -15.91 -13.47
N ILE A 365 -12.36 -15.22 -14.60
CA ILE A 365 -13.54 -14.73 -15.30
C ILE A 365 -14.20 -15.83 -16.15
N ARG A 366 -13.44 -16.85 -16.52
CA ARG A 366 -13.93 -18.02 -17.26
C ARG A 366 -14.13 -19.19 -16.33
N TYR A 367 -15.23 -19.19 -15.62
CA TYR A 367 -15.58 -20.26 -14.70
C TYR A 367 -16.18 -21.44 -15.51
N ASP A 368 -15.53 -22.60 -15.43
CA ASP A 368 -16.11 -23.86 -15.97
C ASP A 368 -16.98 -24.53 -14.91
N VAL A 369 -18.28 -24.34 -15.05
CA VAL A 369 -19.29 -24.92 -14.14
C VAL A 369 -19.29 -26.45 -14.23
N SER A 370 -18.87 -27.04 -15.36
CA SER A 370 -18.88 -28.49 -15.59
C SER A 370 -17.80 -29.22 -14.81
N SER A 371 -16.64 -28.60 -14.62
CA SER A 371 -15.54 -29.16 -13.80
C SER A 371 -15.71 -28.92 -12.32
N GLY A 372 -16.48 -27.92 -11.90
CA GLY A 372 -16.60 -27.50 -10.53
C GLY A 372 -15.33 -26.82 -9.98
N GLU A 373 -14.32 -26.64 -10.79
CA GLU A 373 -13.04 -26.04 -10.40
C GLU A 373 -13.14 -24.52 -10.40
N ARG A 374 -12.82 -23.91 -9.26
CA ARG A 374 -12.78 -22.45 -9.07
C ARG A 374 -11.33 -21.95 -8.94
N TYR A 375 -10.46 -22.45 -9.78
CA TYR A 375 -9.07 -22.04 -9.76
C TYR A 375 -8.82 -20.93 -10.78
N PRO A 376 -8.08 -19.88 -10.40
CA PRO A 376 -7.64 -18.90 -11.39
C PRO A 376 -6.75 -19.59 -12.43
N ALA A 377 -6.98 -19.25 -13.68
CA ALA A 377 -6.18 -19.76 -14.80
C ALA A 377 -5.12 -18.73 -15.22
N PRO A 378 -3.96 -19.17 -15.72
CA PRO A 378 -3.00 -18.29 -16.37
C PRO A 378 -3.66 -17.48 -17.47
N ASP A 379 -3.47 -16.17 -17.44
CA ASP A 379 -4.06 -15.23 -18.40
C ASP A 379 -3.09 -14.07 -18.64
N GLU A 380 -2.43 -14.07 -19.78
CA GLU A 380 -1.45 -13.04 -20.13
C GLU A 380 -2.06 -11.64 -20.27
N SER A 381 -3.38 -11.53 -20.39
CA SER A 381 -4.11 -10.25 -20.47
C SER A 381 -4.53 -9.72 -19.10
N ALA A 382 -4.38 -10.53 -18.05
CA ALA A 382 -4.79 -10.19 -16.71
C ALA A 382 -3.70 -9.40 -15.94
N PRO A 383 -4.07 -8.66 -14.90
CA PRO A 383 -3.09 -8.00 -14.02
C PRO A 383 -2.24 -9.02 -13.24
N ILE A 384 -1.14 -8.55 -12.68
CA ILE A 384 -0.46 -9.22 -11.59
C ILE A 384 -1.07 -8.71 -10.29
N TYR A 385 -1.36 -9.60 -9.35
CA TYR A 385 -1.87 -9.27 -8.01
C TYR A 385 -0.73 -9.39 -7.02
N ILE A 386 -0.52 -8.33 -6.22
CA ILE A 386 0.56 -8.27 -5.26
C ILE A 386 0.01 -7.79 -3.92
N THR A 387 0.16 -8.65 -2.91
CA THR A 387 -0.14 -8.32 -1.52
C THR A 387 1.13 -7.83 -0.84
N VAL A 388 1.07 -6.65 -0.23
CA VAL A 388 2.13 -6.00 0.54
C VAL A 388 1.51 -5.52 1.85
N GLY A 389 1.11 -6.47 2.71
CA GLY A 389 0.52 -6.21 4.04
C GLY A 389 1.53 -6.38 5.17
N ASP A 390 2.78 -6.30 4.84
CA ASP A 390 3.91 -6.66 5.69
C ASP A 390 4.65 -5.44 6.27
N GLY A 391 3.98 -4.30 6.41
CA GLY A 391 4.61 -3.03 6.82
C GLY A 391 5.13 -3.01 8.25
N GLY A 392 4.60 -3.84 9.16
CA GLY A 392 5.18 -3.92 10.50
C GLY A 392 4.23 -3.78 11.67
N ASN A 393 2.94 -3.84 11.48
CA ASN A 393 1.92 -3.63 12.51
C ASN A 393 2.04 -4.56 13.74
N SER A 394 1.30 -4.26 14.79
CA SER A 394 1.37 -4.94 16.09
C SER A 394 0.65 -6.29 16.13
N GLU A 395 -0.13 -6.66 15.13
CA GLU A 395 -0.83 -7.96 15.06
C GLU A 395 0.11 -9.11 14.71
N GLY A 396 1.24 -8.77 14.11
CA GLY A 396 2.25 -9.74 13.71
C GLY A 396 2.08 -10.22 12.28
N LEU A 397 2.85 -11.23 11.90
CA LEU A 397 2.88 -11.77 10.54
C LEU A 397 1.88 -12.91 10.37
N ALA A 398 1.21 -12.91 9.21
CA ALA A 398 0.32 -13.98 8.75
C ALA A 398 1.15 -15.14 8.17
N GLY A 399 1.70 -15.99 9.03
CA GLY A 399 2.66 -17.04 8.64
C GLY A 399 2.05 -18.31 8.05
N ARG A 400 0.70 -18.45 8.03
CA ARG A 400 0.04 -19.67 7.60
C ARG A 400 -0.43 -19.61 6.16
N PHE A 401 0.38 -20.15 5.26
CA PHE A 401 0.01 -20.31 3.88
C PHE A 401 -0.60 -21.69 3.59
N ARG A 402 -1.53 -21.75 2.68
CA ARG A 402 -2.12 -23.00 2.19
C ARG A 402 -1.08 -23.85 1.47
N TYR A 403 -1.09 -25.15 1.75
CA TYR A 403 -0.21 -26.12 1.13
C TYR A 403 -1.04 -27.17 0.34
N PRO A 404 -0.58 -27.61 -0.84
CA PRO A 404 0.58 -27.11 -1.58
C PRO A 404 0.40 -25.66 -2.04
N GLN A 405 1.51 -24.97 -2.35
CA GLN A 405 1.44 -23.62 -2.93
C GLN A 405 0.61 -23.64 -4.21
N PRO A 406 -0.43 -22.82 -4.31
CA PRO A 406 -1.26 -22.79 -5.51
C PRO A 406 -0.46 -22.38 -6.75
N ASN A 407 -0.80 -22.92 -7.90
CA ASN A 407 -0.11 -22.63 -9.17
C ASN A 407 -0.18 -21.15 -9.59
N TYR A 408 -1.12 -20.39 -9.05
CA TYR A 408 -1.22 -18.95 -9.31
C TYR A 408 -0.25 -18.11 -8.49
N SER A 409 0.21 -18.62 -7.35
CA SER A 409 1.13 -17.91 -6.44
C SER A 409 2.57 -18.07 -6.96
N ALA A 410 3.18 -16.96 -7.37
CA ALA A 410 4.53 -16.96 -7.94
C ALA A 410 5.61 -16.89 -6.86
N PHE A 411 5.39 -16.07 -5.85
CA PHE A 411 6.24 -15.92 -4.68
C PHE A 411 5.40 -15.53 -3.46
N ARG A 412 5.78 -16.00 -2.28
CA ARG A 412 5.12 -15.66 -1.02
C ARG A 412 6.06 -15.83 0.16
N GLU A 413 5.99 -14.92 1.10
CA GLU A 413 6.80 -14.94 2.31
C GLU A 413 6.13 -14.15 3.44
N ALA A 414 6.16 -14.67 4.66
CA ALA A 414 5.71 -13.96 5.85
C ALA A 414 6.91 -13.31 6.55
N SER A 415 7.30 -12.15 6.07
CA SER A 415 8.35 -11.30 6.65
C SER A 415 7.94 -9.85 6.53
N TYR A 416 8.37 -9.01 7.46
CA TYR A 416 8.17 -7.57 7.34
C TYR A 416 9.01 -6.99 6.21
N GLY A 417 8.48 -5.98 5.54
CA GLY A 417 9.17 -5.38 4.41
C GLY A 417 8.40 -4.25 3.73
N HIS A 418 8.86 -3.89 2.55
CA HIS A 418 8.23 -2.93 1.67
C HIS A 418 8.56 -3.23 0.22
N SER A 419 7.78 -2.67 -0.67
CA SER A 419 8.02 -2.81 -2.11
C SER A 419 8.38 -1.51 -2.79
N THR A 420 8.97 -1.61 -3.96
CA THR A 420 9.17 -0.49 -4.88
C THR A 420 8.77 -0.89 -6.30
N LEU A 421 8.12 0.04 -7.00
CA LEU A 421 7.82 -0.04 -8.43
C LEU A 421 8.53 1.10 -9.14
N GLU A 422 9.54 0.79 -9.93
CA GLU A 422 10.31 1.76 -10.70
C GLU A 422 9.90 1.67 -12.18
N ILE A 423 9.06 2.61 -12.59
CA ILE A 423 8.67 2.74 -14.00
C ILE A 423 9.83 3.36 -14.76
N MET A 424 10.31 2.67 -15.80
CA MET A 424 11.41 3.12 -16.62
C MET A 424 10.93 3.88 -17.87
N ASN A 425 9.85 3.41 -18.46
CA ASN A 425 9.22 3.96 -19.66
C ASN A 425 7.84 3.33 -19.88
N ARG A 426 7.18 3.62 -20.99
CA ARG A 426 5.83 3.12 -21.32
C ARG A 426 5.70 1.58 -21.37
N THR A 427 6.80 0.84 -21.48
CA THR A 427 6.77 -0.61 -21.72
C THR A 427 7.34 -1.46 -20.58
N HIS A 428 8.22 -0.90 -19.75
CA HIS A 428 8.94 -1.63 -18.72
C HIS A 428 8.94 -0.91 -17.38
N ALA A 429 8.71 -1.66 -16.32
CA ALA A 429 8.93 -1.25 -14.95
C ALA A 429 9.66 -2.37 -14.19
N PHE A 430 10.45 -2.00 -13.19
CA PHE A 430 11.08 -2.94 -12.27
C PHE A 430 10.34 -2.94 -10.96
N TYR A 431 9.97 -4.11 -10.50
CA TYR A 431 9.38 -4.32 -9.20
C TYR A 431 10.37 -5.03 -8.29
N HIS A 432 10.45 -4.58 -7.04
CA HIS A 432 11.27 -5.19 -6.00
C HIS A 432 10.46 -5.24 -4.70
N TRP A 433 10.51 -6.38 -4.03
CA TRP A 433 10.14 -6.50 -2.65
C TRP A 433 11.40 -6.68 -1.80
N ASN A 434 11.49 -5.91 -0.72
CA ASN A 434 12.64 -5.88 0.17
C ASN A 434 12.19 -6.30 1.56
N ARG A 435 12.74 -7.40 2.03
CA ARG A 435 12.54 -7.90 3.38
C ARG A 435 13.37 -7.12 4.38
N ASN A 436 12.82 -6.88 5.58
CA ASN A 436 13.58 -6.41 6.73
C ASN A 436 14.24 -7.62 7.41
N ASP A 437 15.54 -7.71 7.39
CA ASP A 437 16.30 -8.80 7.97
C ASP A 437 17.39 -8.27 8.91
N GLU A 438 17.25 -8.50 10.22
CA GLU A 438 18.19 -8.04 11.26
C GLU A 438 18.58 -6.55 11.12
N GLY A 439 17.59 -5.68 10.83
CA GLY A 439 17.83 -4.26 10.59
C GLY A 439 18.47 -3.93 9.25
N LYS A 440 18.45 -4.87 8.30
CA LYS A 440 18.97 -4.67 6.94
C LYS A 440 17.84 -4.81 5.92
N LYS A 441 17.92 -4.03 4.88
CA LYS A 441 17.09 -4.20 3.69
C LYS A 441 17.67 -5.29 2.81
N VAL A 442 16.93 -6.37 2.60
CA VAL A 442 17.36 -7.50 1.77
C VAL A 442 16.44 -7.64 0.57
N PRO A 443 16.90 -7.33 -0.65
CA PRO A 443 16.14 -7.61 -1.86
C PRO A 443 15.85 -9.11 -1.97
N THR A 444 14.57 -9.49 -2.04
CA THR A 444 14.17 -10.90 -1.95
C THR A 444 13.36 -11.35 -3.15
N ASP A 445 12.33 -10.59 -3.57
CA ASP A 445 11.62 -10.84 -4.82
C ASP A 445 11.79 -9.67 -5.78
N SER A 446 12.03 -9.98 -7.05
CA SER A 446 12.16 -8.96 -8.08
C SER A 446 11.79 -9.50 -9.45
N PHE A 447 11.16 -8.66 -10.26
CA PHE A 447 10.86 -9.01 -11.64
C PHE A 447 10.66 -7.76 -12.51
N VAL A 448 10.72 -7.98 -13.82
CA VAL A 448 10.39 -6.96 -14.81
C VAL A 448 8.90 -7.05 -15.12
N LEU A 449 8.18 -5.97 -14.85
CA LEU A 449 6.79 -5.82 -15.24
C LEU A 449 6.72 -5.23 -16.64
N HIS A 450 6.04 -5.94 -17.54
CA HIS A 450 5.76 -5.46 -18.89
C HIS A 450 4.36 -4.85 -18.94
N ASN A 451 4.27 -3.68 -19.56
CA ASN A 451 3.01 -2.98 -19.73
C ASN A 451 2.02 -3.78 -20.57
N GLN A 452 0.76 -3.83 -20.17
CA GLN A 452 -0.29 -4.58 -20.85
C GLN A 452 -0.82 -3.87 -22.12
N TYR A 453 -0.80 -2.56 -22.10
CA TYR A 453 -1.29 -1.75 -23.21
C TYR A 453 -0.22 -1.54 -24.29
N TRP A 454 1.04 -1.36 -23.86
CA TRP A 454 2.19 -1.16 -24.75
C TRP A 454 3.15 -2.36 -24.71
N PRO A 455 2.85 -3.46 -25.44
CA PRO A 455 3.73 -4.63 -25.44
C PRO A 455 5.11 -4.27 -26.00
N SER A 456 6.15 -4.83 -25.40
CA SER A 456 7.51 -4.68 -25.94
C SER A 456 7.63 -5.30 -27.33
N ASN A 457 8.50 -4.77 -28.19
CA ASN A 457 8.75 -5.31 -29.56
C ASN A 457 9.00 -6.82 -29.60
N VAL A 458 9.48 -7.42 -28.49
CA VAL A 458 9.68 -8.86 -28.35
C VAL A 458 8.33 -9.59 -28.24
N GLN A 459 7.38 -9.03 -27.54
CA GLN A 459 6.01 -9.59 -27.45
C GLN A 459 5.24 -9.40 -28.75
N GLU A 460 5.35 -8.26 -29.43
CA GLU A 460 4.76 -8.05 -30.76
C GLU A 460 5.28 -9.08 -31.76
N SER A 461 6.57 -9.42 -31.74
CA SER A 461 7.13 -10.42 -32.63
C SER A 461 6.60 -11.83 -32.34
N LYS A 462 6.31 -12.17 -31.08
CA LYS A 462 5.67 -13.43 -30.69
C LYS A 462 4.20 -13.46 -31.04
N LEU A 463 3.45 -12.37 -30.81
CA LEU A 463 2.05 -12.23 -31.18
C LEU A 463 1.85 -12.28 -32.71
N ARG A 464 2.70 -11.58 -33.48
CA ARG A 464 2.70 -11.66 -34.97
C ARG A 464 2.98 -13.09 -35.45
N LYS A 465 3.94 -13.80 -34.86
CA LYS A 465 4.23 -15.21 -35.19
C LYS A 465 3.07 -16.12 -34.82
N HIS A 466 2.42 -15.90 -33.68
CA HIS A 466 1.26 -16.69 -33.27
C HIS A 466 0.06 -16.45 -34.19
N ASN A 467 -0.26 -15.19 -34.48
CA ASN A 467 -1.37 -14.84 -35.40
C ASN A 467 -1.14 -15.34 -36.83
N LEU A 468 0.11 -15.27 -37.32
CA LEU A 468 0.46 -15.86 -38.61
C LEU A 468 0.33 -17.40 -38.64
N SER A 469 0.63 -18.07 -37.52
CA SER A 469 0.47 -19.50 -37.36
C SER A 469 -1.02 -19.94 -37.33
N VAL A 470 -1.87 -19.10 -36.70
CA VAL A 470 -3.31 -19.31 -36.63
C VAL A 470 -3.97 -19.07 -38.01
N LEU A 471 -3.61 -17.98 -38.69
CA LEU A 471 -4.09 -17.68 -40.03
C LEU A 471 -3.63 -18.72 -41.06
N GLY A 472 -2.42 -19.25 -40.92
CA GLY A 472 -1.90 -20.34 -41.78
C GLY A 472 -2.66 -21.68 -41.58
N ARG A 473 -3.21 -21.93 -40.40
CA ARG A 473 -4.04 -23.12 -40.13
C ARG A 473 -5.45 -22.97 -40.72
N ILE A 474 -6.04 -21.76 -40.60
CA ILE A 474 -7.38 -21.47 -41.15
C ILE A 474 -7.38 -21.49 -42.69
N ALA A 475 -6.25 -21.18 -43.33
CA ALA A 475 -6.11 -21.21 -44.80
C ALA A 475 -5.78 -22.61 -45.36
N SER A 476 -5.56 -23.61 -44.51
CA SER A 476 -5.23 -24.99 -44.88
C SER A 476 -6.36 -25.97 -44.55
N GLU A 477 -7.45 -25.50 -44.01
CA GLU A 477 -8.74 -26.18 -43.90
C GLU A 477 -9.73 -25.61 -44.98
#